data_909abb7d188e16abb3b0f11676d2b548
#
_entry.id   909abb7d188e16abb3b0f11676d2b548
#
_cell.length_a   1.000
_cell.length_b   1.000
_cell.length_c   1.000
_cell.angle_alpha   90.00
_cell.angle_beta   90.00
_cell.angle_gamma   90.00
#
_symmetry.space_group_name_H-M   'P 1'
#
loop_
_entity.id
_entity.type
_entity.pdbx_description
1 polymer ?
#
loop_
_entity_poly.entity_id
_entity_poly.type
_entity_poly.pdbx_seq_one_letter_code
_entity_poly.pdbx_strand_id
1 'polypeptide(L)'
;MTVTRIRLLLADVDGTLVTQDKLLTDRAIEAVHHLHDAGVLFAITSGRPPRGMAMLVKPLSLQTPIAAFNGGLIVGPDMEVIERRVIPQDVVVPIAELMGTYGLDVWVYRGADWYVPDPEGPHVAREAWTVKFQPKVMSHIGDITDNVAKLVGVSDDHDAVSSAWSAAHDRFGDHITAAASQPYYLDVTHPEANKGTVARYLARRYRLSAAEIATIGDMPNDVLMFAHSRLSIAMGNADPQVKRAARRITDTNSNEGFAKAVERFILADAGAERGG
;
A
#
# COMPACT_ATOMS: atom_id res chain seq x y z
N MET A 1 9.55 12.71 -32.23
CA MET A 1 8.80 11.74 -31.36
C MET A 1 8.15 12.57 -30.27
N THR A 2 6.83 12.66 -30.26
CA THR A 2 6.10 13.36 -29.19
C THR A 2 6.35 12.61 -27.87
N VAL A 3 6.91 13.27 -26.88
CA VAL A 3 7.08 12.71 -25.53
C VAL A 3 5.70 12.54 -24.93
N THR A 4 5.28 11.30 -24.65
CA THR A 4 3.97 11.03 -24.04
C THR A 4 3.95 11.61 -22.64
N ARG A 5 3.04 12.53 -22.35
CA ARG A 5 2.91 13.19 -21.05
C ARG A 5 2.44 12.22 -19.97
N ILE A 6 2.94 12.34 -18.75
CA ILE A 6 2.38 11.66 -17.58
C ILE A 6 0.99 12.24 -17.26
N ARG A 7 0.02 11.36 -17.08
CA ARG A 7 -1.39 11.69 -16.76
C ARG A 7 -1.86 11.11 -15.45
N LEU A 8 -1.11 10.16 -14.87
CA LEU A 8 -1.39 9.56 -13.58
C LEU A 8 -0.08 9.36 -12.81
N LEU A 9 -0.04 9.79 -11.55
CA LEU A 9 0.95 9.37 -10.56
C LEU A 9 0.28 8.46 -9.54
N LEU A 10 0.78 7.23 -9.38
CA LEU A 10 0.44 6.31 -8.30
C LEU A 10 1.56 6.31 -7.28
N ALA A 11 1.26 6.68 -6.04
CA ALA A 11 2.22 6.76 -4.95
C ALA A 11 1.92 5.75 -3.83
N ASP A 12 2.99 5.15 -3.29
CA ASP A 12 2.96 4.57 -1.97
C ASP A 12 2.81 5.65 -0.89
N VAL A 13 2.38 5.26 0.31
CA VAL A 13 2.15 6.18 1.44
C VAL A 13 3.31 6.17 2.42
N ASP A 14 3.60 5.02 3.03
CA ASP A 14 4.55 4.91 4.13
C ASP A 14 5.99 4.81 3.63
N GLY A 15 6.85 5.74 4.05
CA GLY A 15 8.22 5.82 3.52
C GLY A 15 8.32 6.56 2.18
N THR A 16 7.17 6.98 1.61
CA THR A 16 7.10 7.68 0.32
C THR A 16 6.43 9.05 0.46
N LEU A 17 5.09 9.07 0.63
CA LEU A 17 4.29 10.30 0.69
C LEU A 17 4.37 10.98 2.05
N VAL A 18 4.46 10.20 3.13
CA VAL A 18 4.55 10.67 4.51
C VAL A 18 5.95 10.46 5.08
N THR A 19 6.32 11.27 6.07
CA THR A 19 7.58 11.15 6.82
C THR A 19 7.62 9.86 7.64
N GLN A 20 8.76 9.58 8.32
CA GLN A 20 8.86 8.46 9.26
C GLN A 20 7.88 8.60 10.43
N ASP A 21 7.58 9.84 10.85
CA ASP A 21 6.60 10.15 11.90
C ASP A 21 5.15 10.12 11.40
N LYS A 22 4.92 9.63 10.17
CA LYS A 22 3.60 9.52 9.52
C LYS A 22 2.92 10.88 9.31
N LEU A 23 3.71 11.93 9.11
CA LEU A 23 3.24 13.28 8.84
C LEU A 23 3.23 13.55 7.34
N LEU A 24 2.13 14.12 6.86
CA LEU A 24 2.03 14.68 5.52
C LEU A 24 2.54 16.13 5.56
N THR A 25 3.61 16.44 4.83
CA THR A 25 4.21 17.78 4.83
C THR A 25 3.44 18.74 3.94
N ASP A 26 3.51 20.05 4.25
CA ASP A 26 2.88 21.09 3.41
C ASP A 26 3.42 21.04 1.98
N ARG A 27 4.72 20.79 1.80
CA ARG A 27 5.33 20.66 0.48
C ARG A 27 4.83 19.47 -0.32
N ALA A 28 4.55 18.35 0.33
CA ALA A 28 3.92 17.20 -0.32
C ALA A 28 2.48 17.52 -0.76
N ILE A 29 1.73 18.26 0.07
CA ILE A 29 0.38 18.73 -0.25
C ILE A 29 0.43 19.66 -1.49
N GLU A 30 1.30 20.68 -1.49
CA GLU A 30 1.49 21.61 -2.59
C GLU A 30 1.86 20.89 -3.89
N ALA A 31 2.77 19.91 -3.81
CA ALA A 31 3.16 19.11 -4.97
C ALA A 31 1.98 18.35 -5.59
N VAL A 32 1.08 17.80 -4.77
CA VAL A 32 -0.14 17.13 -5.26
C VAL A 32 -1.11 18.13 -5.87
N HIS A 33 -1.29 19.31 -5.27
CA HIS A 33 -2.12 20.35 -5.87
C HIS A 33 -1.57 20.82 -7.23
N HIS A 34 -0.26 20.97 -7.38
CA HIS A 34 0.37 21.27 -8.67
C HIS A 34 0.17 20.16 -9.71
N LEU A 35 0.12 18.88 -9.29
CA LEU A 35 -0.28 17.78 -10.20
C LEU A 35 -1.70 18.00 -10.72
N HIS A 36 -2.65 18.33 -9.84
CA HIS A 36 -4.04 18.60 -10.22
C HIS A 36 -4.14 19.77 -11.19
N ASP A 37 -3.45 20.88 -10.91
CA ASP A 37 -3.41 22.07 -11.78
C ASP A 37 -2.79 21.77 -13.16
N ALA A 38 -1.88 20.80 -13.19
CA ALA A 38 -1.29 20.29 -14.42
C ALA A 38 -2.18 19.24 -15.12
N GLY A 39 -3.34 18.87 -14.57
CA GLY A 39 -4.24 17.84 -15.11
C GLY A 39 -3.69 16.42 -14.99
N VAL A 40 -2.82 16.17 -14.01
CA VAL A 40 -2.29 14.85 -13.68
C VAL A 40 -3.11 14.26 -12.53
N LEU A 41 -3.68 13.10 -12.74
CA LEU A 41 -4.39 12.34 -11.69
C LEU A 41 -3.39 11.88 -10.64
N PHE A 42 -3.78 11.98 -9.37
CA PHE A 42 -2.98 11.49 -8.25
C PHE A 42 -3.73 10.40 -7.50
N ALA A 43 -3.13 9.23 -7.33
CA ALA A 43 -3.69 8.08 -6.63
C ALA A 43 -2.70 7.54 -5.61
N ILE A 44 -3.23 6.96 -4.52
CA ILE A 44 -2.41 6.36 -3.45
C ILE A 44 -2.71 4.87 -3.26
N THR A 45 -1.68 4.14 -2.86
CA THR A 45 -1.76 2.73 -2.47
C THR A 45 -0.94 2.48 -1.22
N SER A 46 -1.42 1.63 -0.32
CA SER A 46 -0.70 1.32 0.93
C SER A 46 -1.13 -0.04 1.49
N GLY A 47 -0.28 -0.63 2.32
CA GLY A 47 -0.65 -1.76 3.17
C GLY A 47 -1.65 -1.42 4.28
N ARG A 48 -1.92 -0.12 4.53
CA ARG A 48 -2.87 0.35 5.53
C ARG A 48 -4.32 -0.02 5.21
N PRO A 49 -5.19 -0.17 6.23
CA PRO A 49 -6.63 -0.22 6.03
C PRO A 49 -7.18 1.11 5.51
N PRO A 50 -8.40 1.13 4.90
CA PRO A 50 -9.00 2.35 4.38
C PRO A 50 -9.05 3.51 5.39
N ARG A 51 -9.49 3.25 6.63
CA ARG A 51 -9.53 4.24 7.72
C ARG A 51 -8.16 4.86 8.02
N GLY A 52 -7.09 4.08 7.91
CA GLY A 52 -5.71 4.55 8.11
C GLY A 52 -5.20 5.52 7.02
N MET A 53 -5.96 5.67 5.93
CA MET A 53 -5.67 6.62 4.84
C MET A 53 -6.68 7.76 4.73
N ALA A 54 -7.80 7.71 5.46
CA ALA A 54 -8.86 8.72 5.39
C ALA A 54 -8.35 10.14 5.66
N MET A 55 -7.35 10.28 6.53
CA MET A 55 -6.73 11.56 6.86
C MET A 55 -6.01 12.22 5.68
N LEU A 56 -5.68 11.48 4.62
CA LEU A 56 -4.99 11.98 3.43
C LEU A 56 -5.96 12.56 2.40
N VAL A 57 -7.24 12.19 2.45
CA VAL A 57 -8.23 12.54 1.41
C VAL A 57 -8.40 14.03 1.26
N LYS A 58 -8.74 14.71 2.36
CA LYS A 58 -9.04 16.14 2.35
C LYS A 58 -7.82 17.01 2.04
N PRO A 59 -6.66 16.84 2.73
CA PRO A 59 -5.48 17.66 2.44
C PRO A 59 -4.99 17.54 1.01
N LEU A 60 -5.05 16.33 0.44
CA LEU A 60 -4.60 16.07 -0.94
C LEU A 60 -5.70 16.26 -1.99
N SER A 61 -6.91 16.65 -1.59
CA SER A 61 -8.06 16.77 -2.51
C SER A 61 -8.22 15.56 -3.43
N LEU A 62 -8.10 14.34 -2.85
CA LEU A 62 -8.12 13.10 -3.63
C LEU A 62 -9.46 12.92 -4.34
N GLN A 63 -9.40 12.64 -5.63
CA GLN A 63 -10.56 12.36 -6.48
C GLN A 63 -10.51 10.95 -7.08
N THR A 64 -9.38 10.29 -6.96
CA THR A 64 -9.14 8.94 -7.47
C THR A 64 -9.47 7.88 -6.41
N PRO A 65 -9.75 6.63 -6.82
CA PRO A 65 -9.81 5.53 -5.87
C PRO A 65 -8.51 5.36 -5.08
N ILE A 66 -8.67 4.94 -3.84
CA ILE A 66 -7.60 4.66 -2.87
C ILE A 66 -7.46 3.14 -2.77
N ALA A 67 -6.24 2.63 -2.88
CA ALA A 67 -5.98 1.20 -2.78
C ALA A 67 -5.41 0.86 -1.39
N ALA A 68 -6.26 0.31 -0.54
CA ALA A 68 -5.93 -0.20 0.79
C ALA A 68 -5.47 -1.66 0.73
N PHE A 69 -4.69 -2.11 1.74
CA PHE A 69 -4.15 -3.47 1.81
C PHE A 69 -3.41 -3.87 0.51
N ASN A 70 -2.62 -2.92 -0.04
CA ASN A 70 -1.92 -3.08 -1.33
C ASN A 70 -2.85 -3.43 -2.51
N GLY A 71 -4.14 -3.06 -2.45
CA GLY A 71 -5.15 -3.37 -3.47
C GLY A 71 -6.12 -4.48 -3.08
N GLY A 72 -6.08 -4.97 -1.83
CA GLY A 72 -7.09 -5.86 -1.27
C GLY A 72 -8.47 -5.20 -1.21
N LEU A 73 -8.50 -3.91 -0.92
CA LEU A 73 -9.69 -3.07 -1.06
C LEU A 73 -9.39 -1.86 -1.91
N ILE A 74 -10.25 -1.60 -2.89
CA ILE A 74 -10.30 -0.34 -3.62
C ILE A 74 -11.51 0.43 -3.09
N VAL A 75 -11.28 1.62 -2.56
CA VAL A 75 -12.33 2.48 -1.99
C VAL A 75 -12.36 3.83 -2.69
N GLY A 76 -13.52 4.48 -2.68
CA GLY A 76 -13.65 5.87 -3.10
C GLY A 76 -13.05 6.85 -2.06
N PRO A 77 -12.92 8.14 -2.40
CA PRO A 77 -12.54 9.17 -1.42
C PRO A 77 -13.53 9.32 -0.25
N ASP A 78 -14.75 8.86 -0.42
CA ASP A 78 -15.82 8.73 0.57
C ASP A 78 -15.69 7.47 1.45
N MET A 79 -14.66 6.65 1.22
CA MET A 79 -14.42 5.35 1.85
C MET A 79 -15.43 4.25 1.46
N GLU A 80 -16.31 4.49 0.49
CA GLU A 80 -17.18 3.46 -0.07
C GLU A 80 -16.37 2.42 -0.84
N VAL A 81 -16.65 1.13 -0.61
CA VAL A 81 -15.90 0.03 -1.25
C VAL A 81 -16.36 -0.15 -2.70
N ILE A 82 -15.42 0.02 -3.63
CA ILE A 82 -15.61 -0.13 -5.08
C ILE A 82 -15.30 -1.57 -5.52
N GLU A 83 -14.19 -2.15 -5.04
CA GLU A 83 -13.74 -3.49 -5.42
C GLU A 83 -13.05 -4.17 -4.23
N ARG A 84 -13.20 -5.51 -4.14
CA ARG A 84 -12.59 -6.33 -3.09
C ARG A 84 -11.78 -7.46 -3.70
N ARG A 85 -10.61 -7.70 -3.13
CA ARG A 85 -9.79 -8.92 -3.29
C ARG A 85 -9.51 -9.43 -1.90
N VAL A 86 -10.39 -10.32 -1.45
CA VAL A 86 -10.40 -10.84 -0.07
C VAL A 86 -9.91 -12.28 -0.06
N ILE A 87 -9.36 -12.71 1.05
CA ILE A 87 -8.94 -14.10 1.27
C ILE A 87 -10.18 -15.00 1.10
N PRO A 88 -10.10 -16.13 0.38
CA PRO A 88 -11.20 -17.07 0.28
C PRO A 88 -11.67 -17.51 1.68
N GLN A 89 -12.97 -17.48 1.92
CA GLN A 89 -13.55 -17.66 3.26
C GLN A 89 -13.17 -18.99 3.89
N ASP A 90 -13.09 -20.04 3.10
CA ASP A 90 -12.76 -21.40 3.50
C ASP A 90 -11.31 -21.61 3.93
N VAL A 91 -10.39 -20.67 3.58
CA VAL A 91 -8.99 -20.75 3.99
C VAL A 91 -8.64 -19.80 5.15
N VAL A 92 -9.54 -18.90 5.56
CA VAL A 92 -9.29 -17.94 6.66
C VAL A 92 -8.95 -18.65 7.97
N VAL A 93 -9.83 -19.56 8.43
CA VAL A 93 -9.62 -20.30 9.68
C VAL A 93 -8.41 -21.24 9.58
N PRO A 94 -8.26 -22.08 8.53
CA PRO A 94 -7.08 -22.92 8.38
C PRO A 94 -5.74 -22.20 8.40
N ILE A 95 -5.66 -20.98 7.82
CA ILE A 95 -4.43 -20.16 7.86
C ILE A 95 -4.19 -19.62 9.27
N ALA A 96 -5.22 -19.13 9.94
CA ALA A 96 -5.09 -18.63 11.29
C ALA A 96 -4.69 -19.72 12.29
N GLU A 97 -5.26 -20.90 12.16
CA GLU A 97 -4.85 -22.07 12.95
C GLU A 97 -3.38 -22.43 12.68
N LEU A 98 -2.97 -22.43 11.40
CA LEU A 98 -1.56 -22.65 11.06
C LEU A 98 -0.65 -21.63 11.77
N MET A 99 -0.95 -20.34 11.70
CA MET A 99 -0.19 -19.30 12.40
C MET A 99 -0.13 -19.55 13.92
N GLY A 100 -1.26 -19.92 14.51
CA GLY A 100 -1.35 -20.28 15.93
C GLY A 100 -0.49 -21.47 16.33
N THR A 101 -0.29 -22.47 15.45
CA THR A 101 0.62 -23.62 15.74
C THR A 101 2.09 -23.20 15.85
N TYR A 102 2.46 -22.05 15.29
CA TYR A 102 3.79 -21.43 15.42
C TYR A 102 3.85 -20.38 16.54
N GLY A 103 2.77 -20.22 17.33
CA GLY A 103 2.73 -19.26 18.44
C GLY A 103 2.55 -17.80 18.00
N LEU A 104 2.01 -17.56 16.82
CA LEU A 104 1.68 -16.21 16.38
C LEU A 104 0.30 -15.79 16.85
N ASP A 105 0.17 -14.58 17.39
CA ASP A 105 -1.12 -13.92 17.55
C ASP A 105 -1.67 -13.54 16.17
N VAL A 106 -2.97 -13.78 15.95
CA VAL A 106 -3.57 -13.51 14.65
C VAL A 106 -4.52 -12.33 14.71
N TRP A 107 -4.24 -11.33 13.89
CA TRP A 107 -5.12 -10.17 13.68
C TRP A 107 -5.88 -10.32 12.37
N VAL A 108 -7.13 -9.84 12.37
CA VAL A 108 -8.03 -9.91 11.20
C VAL A 108 -8.39 -8.52 10.74
N TYR A 109 -8.16 -8.20 9.48
CA TYR A 109 -8.67 -6.99 8.84
C TYR A 109 -9.86 -7.32 7.97
N ARG A 110 -11.05 -6.83 8.35
CA ARG A 110 -12.31 -7.02 7.63
C ARG A 110 -12.94 -5.67 7.31
N GLY A 111 -13.07 -5.35 6.03
CA GLY A 111 -13.58 -4.04 5.61
C GLY A 111 -12.71 -2.90 6.14
N ALA A 112 -13.31 -1.98 6.89
CA ALA A 112 -12.61 -0.85 7.48
C ALA A 112 -12.08 -1.10 8.91
N ASP A 113 -12.42 -2.24 9.50
CA ASP A 113 -12.09 -2.60 10.88
C ASP A 113 -10.94 -3.61 10.97
N TRP A 114 -10.24 -3.60 12.10
CA TRP A 114 -9.31 -4.66 12.46
C TRP A 114 -9.63 -5.23 13.84
N TYR A 115 -9.32 -6.49 14.01
CA TYR A 115 -9.70 -7.30 15.15
C TYR A 115 -8.48 -8.00 15.70
N VAL A 116 -8.37 -8.05 17.02
CA VAL A 116 -7.28 -8.69 17.75
C VAL A 116 -7.84 -9.57 18.85
N PRO A 117 -7.15 -10.65 19.24
CA PRO A 117 -7.55 -11.46 20.39
C PRO A 117 -7.32 -10.71 21.71
N ASP A 118 -6.23 -9.95 21.81
CA ASP A 118 -5.86 -9.18 23.01
C ASP A 118 -5.50 -7.74 22.61
N PRO A 119 -6.20 -6.72 23.08
CA PRO A 119 -5.89 -5.32 22.77
C PRO A 119 -4.60 -4.82 23.44
N GLU A 120 -4.09 -5.51 24.46
CA GLU A 120 -2.80 -5.22 25.12
C GLU A 120 -1.66 -6.12 24.59
N GLY A 121 -1.95 -6.92 23.56
CA GLY A 121 -0.99 -7.85 22.95
C GLY A 121 0.18 -7.14 22.26
N PRO A 122 1.25 -7.90 21.91
CA PRO A 122 2.43 -7.38 21.25
C PRO A 122 2.08 -6.55 20.00
N HIS A 123 2.74 -5.40 19.83
CA HIS A 123 2.61 -4.50 18.68
C HIS A 123 1.24 -3.85 18.44
N VAL A 124 0.18 -4.17 19.20
CA VAL A 124 -1.16 -3.58 19.03
C VAL A 124 -1.13 -2.07 19.19
N ALA A 125 -0.49 -1.54 20.25
CA ALA A 125 -0.37 -0.11 20.47
C ALA A 125 0.37 0.59 19.32
N ARG A 126 1.42 -0.04 18.77
CA ARG A 126 2.18 0.48 17.63
C ARG A 126 1.33 0.53 16.36
N GLU A 127 0.57 -0.54 16.10
CA GLU A 127 -0.31 -0.58 14.93
C GLU A 127 -1.44 0.45 15.05
N ALA A 128 -2.08 0.56 16.23
CA ALA A 128 -3.09 1.58 16.48
C ALA A 128 -2.55 3.00 16.24
N TRP A 129 -1.31 3.28 16.66
CA TRP A 129 -0.64 4.54 16.35
C TRP A 129 -0.41 4.74 14.85
N THR A 130 -0.06 3.67 14.13
CA THR A 130 0.21 3.73 12.67
C THR A 130 -1.07 3.96 11.88
N VAL A 131 -2.13 3.19 12.16
CA VAL A 131 -3.40 3.26 11.43
C VAL A 131 -4.37 4.31 11.96
N LYS A 132 -4.06 4.91 13.12
CA LYS A 132 -4.81 5.99 13.78
C LYS A 132 -6.20 5.61 14.29
N PHE A 133 -6.44 4.33 14.59
CA PHE A 133 -7.65 3.86 15.27
C PHE A 133 -7.41 2.55 16.02
N GLN A 134 -8.25 2.31 17.05
CA GLN A 134 -8.14 1.15 17.93
C GLN A 134 -8.75 -0.11 17.28
N PRO A 135 -8.25 -1.32 17.63
CA PRO A 135 -8.85 -2.56 17.22
C PRO A 135 -10.17 -2.85 17.92
N LYS A 136 -10.93 -3.76 17.37
CA LYS A 136 -12.00 -4.47 18.07
C LYS A 136 -11.48 -5.78 18.64
N VAL A 137 -11.97 -6.17 19.81
CA VAL A 137 -11.62 -7.48 20.39
C VAL A 137 -12.44 -8.55 19.70
N MET A 138 -11.81 -9.66 19.31
CA MET A 138 -12.49 -10.87 18.85
C MET A 138 -12.23 -12.03 19.82
N SER A 139 -13.27 -12.84 20.08
CA SER A 139 -13.15 -14.03 20.91
C SER A 139 -12.69 -15.25 20.11
N HIS A 140 -13.21 -15.38 18.89
CA HIS A 140 -12.87 -16.48 17.99
C HIS A 140 -12.76 -16.00 16.55
N ILE A 141 -11.72 -16.47 15.84
CA ILE A 141 -11.54 -16.11 14.44
C ILE A 141 -12.65 -16.64 13.54
N GLY A 142 -13.27 -17.77 13.93
CA GLY A 142 -14.42 -18.34 13.22
C GLY A 142 -15.64 -17.42 13.11
N ASP A 143 -15.73 -16.40 13.96
CA ASP A 143 -16.80 -15.39 13.93
C ASP A 143 -16.56 -14.31 12.84
N ILE A 144 -15.35 -14.27 12.27
CA ILE A 144 -14.90 -13.22 11.32
C ILE A 144 -14.20 -13.87 10.12
N THR A 145 -14.96 -14.58 9.28
CA THR A 145 -14.39 -15.27 8.12
C THR A 145 -14.77 -14.66 6.78
N ASP A 146 -15.84 -13.87 6.75
CA ASP A 146 -16.32 -13.21 5.53
C ASP A 146 -15.58 -11.88 5.28
N ASN A 147 -15.33 -11.57 4.02
CA ASN A 147 -14.73 -10.29 3.59
C ASN A 147 -13.40 -9.94 4.27
N VAL A 148 -12.60 -10.94 4.62
CA VAL A 148 -11.28 -10.74 5.23
C VAL A 148 -10.29 -10.29 4.16
N ALA A 149 -9.85 -9.02 4.26
CA ALA A 149 -8.92 -8.43 3.31
C ALA A 149 -7.46 -8.81 3.63
N LYS A 150 -7.14 -9.01 4.93
CA LYS A 150 -5.79 -9.31 5.39
C LYS A 150 -5.84 -10.05 6.73
N LEU A 151 -4.98 -11.06 6.89
CA LEU A 151 -4.60 -11.61 8.19
C LEU A 151 -3.17 -11.17 8.51
N VAL A 152 -2.86 -10.95 9.79
CA VAL A 152 -1.51 -10.65 10.27
C VAL A 152 -1.19 -11.60 11.41
N GLY A 153 -0.18 -12.44 11.22
CA GLY A 153 0.44 -13.20 12.30
C GLY A 153 1.51 -12.35 12.98
N VAL A 154 1.49 -12.28 14.30
CA VAL A 154 2.35 -11.40 15.10
C VAL A 154 3.14 -12.20 16.12
N SER A 155 4.47 -12.06 16.14
CA SER A 155 5.33 -12.65 17.16
C SER A 155 6.69 -11.93 17.21
N ASP A 156 7.26 -11.76 18.41
CA ASP A 156 8.64 -11.30 18.58
C ASP A 156 9.65 -12.42 18.31
N ASP A 157 9.21 -13.67 18.18
CA ASP A 157 10.03 -14.78 17.69
C ASP A 157 10.07 -14.75 16.15
N HIS A 158 11.12 -14.15 15.60
CA HIS A 158 11.31 -13.98 14.16
C HIS A 158 11.50 -15.33 13.42
N ASP A 159 12.01 -16.35 14.10
CA ASP A 159 12.17 -17.69 13.52
C ASP A 159 10.80 -18.36 13.40
N ALA A 160 9.92 -18.17 14.38
CA ALA A 160 8.53 -18.61 14.32
C ALA A 160 7.77 -17.94 13.17
N VAL A 161 7.93 -16.61 13.00
CA VAL A 161 7.33 -15.86 11.87
C VAL A 161 7.82 -16.40 10.53
N SER A 162 9.13 -16.64 10.38
CA SER A 162 9.73 -17.18 9.15
C SER A 162 9.24 -18.60 8.85
N SER A 163 9.13 -19.45 9.88
CA SER A 163 8.64 -20.81 9.75
C SER A 163 7.16 -20.85 9.36
N ALA A 164 6.34 -20.00 10.00
CA ALA A 164 4.92 -19.86 9.66
C ALA A 164 4.73 -19.33 8.22
N TRP A 165 5.60 -18.40 7.77
CA TRP A 165 5.60 -17.91 6.38
C TRP A 165 5.82 -19.06 5.39
N SER A 166 6.87 -19.87 5.61
CA SER A 166 7.17 -21.02 4.73
C SER A 166 6.00 -22.00 4.68
N ALA A 167 5.47 -22.38 5.85
CA ALA A 167 4.36 -23.31 5.94
C ALA A 167 3.06 -22.78 5.29
N ALA A 168 2.78 -21.47 5.44
CA ALA A 168 1.62 -20.84 4.80
C ALA A 168 1.79 -20.81 3.27
N HIS A 169 2.99 -20.49 2.78
CA HIS A 169 3.31 -20.52 1.36
C HIS A 169 3.14 -21.93 0.77
N ASP A 170 3.72 -22.93 1.40
CA ASP A 170 3.70 -24.33 0.92
C ASP A 170 2.29 -24.91 0.89
N ARG A 171 1.46 -24.58 1.89
CA ARG A 171 0.13 -25.15 2.02
C ARG A 171 -0.98 -24.39 1.30
N PHE A 172 -0.86 -23.07 1.18
CA PHE A 172 -1.92 -22.19 0.70
C PHE A 172 -1.50 -21.25 -0.43
N GLY A 173 -0.27 -21.36 -0.96
CA GLY A 173 0.30 -20.41 -1.91
C GLY A 173 -0.49 -20.22 -3.22
N ASP A 174 -1.36 -21.17 -3.59
CA ASP A 174 -2.27 -21.03 -4.73
C ASP A 174 -3.47 -20.10 -4.42
N HIS A 175 -3.78 -19.89 -3.14
CA HIS A 175 -4.97 -19.15 -2.69
C HIS A 175 -4.63 -17.82 -2.02
N ILE A 176 -3.37 -17.63 -1.61
CA ILE A 176 -2.94 -16.45 -0.84
C ILE A 176 -1.55 -15.97 -1.28
N THR A 177 -1.26 -14.74 -0.92
CA THR A 177 0.12 -14.24 -0.83
C THR A 177 0.48 -14.08 0.65
N ALA A 178 1.58 -14.72 1.06
CA ALA A 178 2.18 -14.56 2.38
C ALA A 178 3.47 -13.72 2.24
N ALA A 179 3.66 -12.72 3.09
CA ALA A 179 4.83 -11.84 3.08
C ALA A 179 5.21 -11.38 4.48
N ALA A 180 6.50 -11.38 4.81
CA ALA A 180 7.00 -10.74 6.01
C ALA A 180 7.10 -9.23 5.76
N SER A 181 6.14 -8.44 6.26
CA SER A 181 6.15 -6.99 6.13
C SER A 181 7.04 -6.29 7.17
N GLN A 182 7.25 -6.94 8.28
CA GLN A 182 8.22 -6.62 9.34
C GLN A 182 8.78 -7.95 9.88
N PRO A 183 9.92 -7.94 10.59
CA PRO A 183 10.47 -9.17 11.17
C PRO A 183 9.49 -9.92 12.09
N TYR A 184 8.57 -9.20 12.71
CA TYR A 184 7.56 -9.68 13.66
C TYR A 184 6.14 -9.80 13.04
N TYR A 185 5.95 -9.55 11.73
CA TYR A 185 4.67 -9.63 11.04
C TYR A 185 4.69 -10.59 9.86
N LEU A 186 3.76 -11.52 9.84
CA LEU A 186 3.40 -12.33 8.69
C LEU A 186 2.07 -11.83 8.12
N ASP A 187 2.13 -11.07 7.05
CA ASP A 187 0.96 -10.59 6.31
C ASP A 187 0.47 -11.64 5.32
N VAL A 188 -0.83 -11.95 5.37
CA VAL A 188 -1.51 -12.82 4.40
C VAL A 188 -2.64 -12.06 3.74
N THR A 189 -2.66 -12.07 2.41
CA THR A 189 -3.63 -11.38 1.57
C THR A 189 -4.04 -12.24 0.37
N HIS A 190 -5.05 -11.80 -0.38
CA HIS A 190 -5.40 -12.40 -1.67
C HIS A 190 -4.23 -12.25 -2.67
N PRO A 191 -3.94 -13.22 -3.56
CA PRO A 191 -2.81 -13.15 -4.51
C PRO A 191 -2.81 -11.91 -5.41
N GLU A 192 -3.99 -11.43 -5.79
CA GLU A 192 -4.13 -10.20 -6.58
C GLU A 192 -4.16 -8.90 -5.76
N ALA A 193 -4.04 -8.98 -4.43
CA ALA A 193 -3.87 -7.81 -3.57
C ALA A 193 -2.41 -7.37 -3.59
N ASN A 194 -1.99 -6.73 -4.69
CA ASN A 194 -0.64 -6.21 -4.89
C ASN A 194 -0.63 -4.90 -5.69
N LYS A 195 0.40 -4.08 -5.51
CA LYS A 195 0.48 -2.75 -6.12
C LYS A 195 0.55 -2.77 -7.66
N GLY A 196 1.03 -3.85 -8.26
CA GLY A 196 0.98 -4.03 -9.71
C GLY A 196 -0.46 -4.15 -10.23
N THR A 197 -1.31 -4.89 -9.53
CA THR A 197 -2.74 -4.99 -9.84
C THR A 197 -3.46 -3.64 -9.67
N VAL A 198 -3.06 -2.84 -8.67
CA VAL A 198 -3.57 -1.47 -8.50
C VAL A 198 -3.23 -0.59 -9.72
N ALA A 199 -1.97 -0.62 -10.17
CA ALA A 199 -1.56 0.15 -11.35
C ALA A 199 -2.37 -0.27 -12.60
N ARG A 200 -2.57 -1.58 -12.83
CA ARG A 200 -3.42 -2.09 -13.92
C ARG A 200 -4.89 -1.68 -13.77
N TYR A 201 -5.44 -1.70 -12.55
CA TYR A 201 -6.80 -1.25 -12.28
C TYR A 201 -6.99 0.22 -12.68
N LEU A 202 -6.09 1.12 -12.22
CA LEU A 202 -6.15 2.54 -12.53
C LEU A 202 -5.94 2.81 -14.02
N ALA A 203 -5.01 2.09 -14.68
CA ALA A 203 -4.81 2.16 -16.11
C ALA A 203 -6.10 1.88 -16.89
N ARG A 204 -6.81 0.79 -16.55
CA ARG A 204 -8.10 0.44 -17.17
C ARG A 204 -9.18 1.47 -16.88
N ARG A 205 -9.31 1.90 -15.61
CA ARG A 205 -10.34 2.84 -15.17
C ARG A 205 -10.25 4.19 -15.90
N TYR A 206 -9.05 4.69 -16.08
CA TYR A 206 -8.79 5.99 -16.71
C TYR A 206 -8.38 5.89 -18.18
N ARG A 207 -8.40 4.69 -18.76
CA ARG A 207 -8.02 4.41 -20.16
C ARG A 207 -6.63 4.97 -20.49
N LEU A 208 -5.66 4.65 -19.63
CA LEU A 208 -4.27 5.07 -19.76
C LEU A 208 -3.40 3.90 -20.21
N SER A 209 -2.41 4.20 -21.04
CA SER A 209 -1.30 3.30 -21.32
C SER A 209 -0.22 3.40 -20.25
N ALA A 210 0.65 2.41 -20.12
CA ALA A 210 1.80 2.49 -19.21
C ALA A 210 2.71 3.69 -19.52
N ALA A 211 2.71 4.18 -20.77
CA ALA A 211 3.48 5.36 -21.18
C ALA A 211 3.00 6.68 -20.52
N GLU A 212 1.78 6.71 -20.01
CA GLU A 212 1.15 7.87 -19.37
C GLU A 212 1.15 7.79 -17.84
N ILE A 213 1.72 6.71 -17.27
CA ILE A 213 1.72 6.45 -15.82
C ILE A 213 3.11 6.66 -15.24
N ALA A 214 3.16 7.34 -14.10
CA ALA A 214 4.29 7.38 -13.18
C ALA A 214 3.94 6.65 -11.88
N THR A 215 4.96 6.05 -11.26
CA THR A 215 4.83 5.38 -9.95
C THR A 215 5.98 5.77 -9.04
N ILE A 216 5.73 5.90 -7.74
CA ILE A 216 6.74 6.25 -6.75
C ILE A 216 6.57 5.41 -5.47
N GLY A 217 7.68 4.86 -4.94
CA GLY A 217 7.67 3.99 -3.77
C GLY A 217 9.05 3.72 -3.21
N ASP A 218 9.13 2.98 -2.10
CA ASP A 218 10.37 2.71 -1.37
C ASP A 218 10.60 1.23 -1.01
N MET A 219 9.56 0.40 -1.06
CA MET A 219 9.61 -1.00 -0.62
C MET A 219 9.58 -2.00 -1.79
N PRO A 220 10.01 -3.27 -1.56
CA PRO A 220 10.00 -4.31 -2.60
C PRO A 220 8.63 -4.54 -3.28
N ASN A 221 7.51 -4.37 -2.54
CA ASN A 221 6.16 -4.48 -3.11
C ASN A 221 5.82 -3.35 -4.11
N ASP A 222 6.56 -2.23 -4.10
CA ASP A 222 6.41 -1.12 -5.05
C ASP A 222 6.97 -1.47 -6.43
N VAL A 223 7.96 -2.36 -6.48
CA VAL A 223 8.54 -2.82 -7.75
C VAL A 223 7.47 -3.43 -8.67
N LEU A 224 6.42 -4.02 -8.09
CA LEU A 224 5.30 -4.56 -8.87
C LEU A 224 4.53 -3.47 -9.64
N MET A 225 4.36 -2.27 -9.08
CA MET A 225 3.73 -1.17 -9.82
C MET A 225 4.72 -0.47 -10.77
N PHE A 226 6.03 -0.51 -10.49
CA PHE A 226 7.05 0.04 -11.38
C PHE A 226 7.00 -0.61 -12.77
N ALA A 227 6.73 -1.92 -12.84
CA ALA A 227 6.61 -2.68 -14.08
C ALA A 227 5.44 -2.21 -14.97
N HIS A 228 4.48 -1.45 -14.43
CA HIS A 228 3.29 -0.97 -15.15
C HIS A 228 3.32 0.53 -15.44
N SER A 229 4.49 1.17 -15.33
CA SER A 229 4.67 2.59 -15.55
C SER A 229 5.87 2.90 -16.45
N ARG A 230 5.78 3.97 -17.25
CA ARG A 230 6.93 4.48 -17.99
C ARG A 230 7.96 5.13 -17.08
N LEU A 231 7.49 5.81 -16.05
CA LEU A 231 8.32 6.54 -15.09
C LEU A 231 8.14 5.92 -13.71
N SER A 232 9.09 5.07 -13.31
CA SER A 232 9.18 4.54 -11.96
C SER A 232 10.23 5.30 -11.16
N ILE A 233 9.88 5.69 -9.93
CA ILE A 233 10.71 6.51 -9.06
C ILE A 233 10.89 5.78 -7.72
N ALA A 234 12.13 5.52 -7.33
CA ALA A 234 12.45 5.02 -6.01
C ALA A 234 12.80 6.18 -5.07
N MET A 235 12.32 6.10 -3.83
CA MET A 235 12.69 7.04 -2.78
C MET A 235 14.16 6.86 -2.37
N GLY A 236 14.78 7.92 -1.85
CA GLY A 236 16.15 7.90 -1.37
C GLY A 236 16.38 6.97 -0.17
N ASN A 237 15.34 6.70 0.62
CA ASN A 237 15.33 5.74 1.74
C ASN A 237 15.07 4.30 1.30
N ALA A 238 14.75 4.02 0.04
CA ALA A 238 14.50 2.68 -0.47
C ALA A 238 15.76 1.80 -0.44
N ASP A 239 15.56 0.50 -0.33
CA ASP A 239 16.65 -0.47 -0.43
C ASP A 239 17.35 -0.43 -1.80
N PRO A 240 18.63 -0.84 -1.87
CA PRO A 240 19.38 -0.86 -3.13
C PRO A 240 18.68 -1.68 -4.24
N GLN A 241 17.95 -2.74 -3.89
CA GLN A 241 17.21 -3.56 -4.85
C GLN A 241 16.06 -2.76 -5.48
N VAL A 242 15.30 -2.02 -4.68
CA VAL A 242 14.19 -1.17 -5.16
C VAL A 242 14.73 -0.03 -6.05
N LYS A 243 15.84 0.61 -5.62
CA LYS A 243 16.50 1.65 -6.40
C LYS A 243 16.97 1.15 -7.78
N ARG A 244 17.51 -0.07 -7.84
CA ARG A 244 17.92 -0.68 -9.13
C ARG A 244 16.74 -0.99 -10.07
N ALA A 245 15.55 -1.27 -9.52
CA ALA A 245 14.35 -1.55 -10.29
C ALA A 245 13.67 -0.28 -10.84
N ALA A 246 13.97 0.88 -10.26
CA ALA A 246 13.38 2.16 -10.67
C ALA A 246 14.17 2.86 -11.78
N ARG A 247 13.49 3.64 -12.62
CA ARG A 247 14.11 4.47 -13.65
C ARG A 247 14.73 5.75 -13.11
N ARG A 248 14.25 6.24 -11.98
CA ARG A 248 14.73 7.46 -11.31
C ARG A 248 14.83 7.22 -9.81
N ILE A 249 15.68 7.97 -9.16
CA ILE A 249 15.80 8.01 -7.71
C ILE A 249 15.64 9.46 -7.29
N THR A 250 14.86 9.69 -6.23
CA THR A 250 14.68 10.99 -5.59
C THR A 250 15.34 11.01 -4.22
N ASP A 251 15.14 12.07 -3.44
CA ASP A 251 15.61 12.20 -2.06
C ASP A 251 14.79 11.29 -1.11
N THR A 252 15.16 11.25 0.17
CA THR A 252 14.42 10.51 1.19
C THR A 252 13.08 11.18 1.50
N ASN A 253 12.13 10.41 2.03
CA ASN A 253 10.84 10.94 2.49
C ASN A 253 10.98 11.99 3.60
N SER A 254 12.02 11.91 4.42
CA SER A 254 12.35 12.92 5.44
C SER A 254 13.01 14.19 4.86
N ASN A 255 13.41 14.18 3.59
CA ASN A 255 14.01 15.30 2.86
C ASN A 255 13.18 15.71 1.65
N GLU A 256 11.87 15.68 1.78
CA GLU A 256 10.89 16.10 0.76
C GLU A 256 11.06 15.37 -0.60
N GLY A 257 11.48 14.11 -0.57
CA GLY A 257 11.76 13.32 -1.76
C GLY A 257 10.56 13.15 -2.68
N PHE A 258 9.35 13.04 -2.13
CA PHE A 258 8.12 12.97 -2.92
C PHE A 258 7.89 14.26 -3.71
N ALA A 259 7.89 15.43 -3.04
CA ALA A 259 7.66 16.71 -3.68
C ALA A 259 8.72 17.01 -4.75
N LYS A 260 10.00 16.76 -4.42
CA LYS A 260 11.11 16.92 -5.38
C LYS A 260 10.97 16.00 -6.60
N ALA A 261 10.45 14.78 -6.42
CA ALA A 261 10.19 13.86 -7.54
C ALA A 261 9.12 14.41 -8.48
N VAL A 262 8.01 14.91 -7.92
CA VAL A 262 6.92 15.52 -8.67
C VAL A 262 7.44 16.71 -9.48
N GLU A 263 8.14 17.63 -8.82
CA GLU A 263 8.69 18.84 -9.46
C GLU A 263 9.67 18.52 -10.60
N ARG A 264 10.64 17.61 -10.33
CA ARG A 264 11.75 17.33 -11.25
C ARG A 264 11.40 16.42 -12.41
N PHE A 265 10.53 15.43 -12.20
CA PHE A 265 10.34 14.33 -13.15
C PHE A 265 8.96 14.31 -13.78
N ILE A 266 7.99 15.05 -13.24
CA ILE A 266 6.62 15.07 -13.77
C ILE A 266 6.23 16.46 -14.28
N LEU A 267 6.41 17.50 -13.44
CA LEU A 267 5.99 18.85 -13.77
C LEU A 267 6.98 19.59 -14.69
N ALA A 268 8.29 19.31 -14.59
CA ALA A 268 9.28 19.93 -15.47
C ALA A 268 9.03 19.58 -16.95
N ASP A 269 8.64 18.33 -17.24
CA ASP A 269 8.27 17.92 -18.61
C ASP A 269 6.97 18.60 -19.10
N ALA A 270 6.05 18.94 -18.19
CA ALA A 270 4.79 19.62 -18.53
C ALA A 270 4.97 21.12 -18.84
N GLY A 271 6.06 21.75 -18.35
CA GLY A 271 6.38 23.16 -18.58
C GLY A 271 7.05 23.42 -19.93
N ALA A 272 7.79 22.45 -20.46
CA ALA A 272 8.52 22.60 -21.71
C ALA A 272 7.62 22.72 -22.97
N GLU A 273 6.36 22.26 -22.88
CA GLU A 273 5.39 22.29 -23.98
C GLU A 273 4.53 23.59 -24.03
N ARG A 274 4.52 24.39 -22.96
CA ARG A 274 3.75 25.68 -22.93
C ARG A 274 4.56 26.88 -23.45
N GLY A 275 5.83 26.69 -23.78
CA GLY A 275 6.75 27.73 -24.23
C GLY A 275 7.23 27.58 -25.67
N GLY A 276 6.58 26.72 -26.48
CA GLY A 276 6.92 26.46 -27.87
C GLY A 276 5.87 27.01 -28.84
#